data_f36561addb9ec3119810706c98209bd4
#
_entry.id   f36561addb9ec3119810706c98209bd4
#
_cell.length_a   1.000
_cell.length_b   1.000
_cell.length_c   1.000
_cell.angle_alpha   90.00
_cell.angle_beta   90.00
_cell.angle_gamma   90.00
#
_symmetry.space_group_name_H-M   'P 1'
#
loop_
_entity.id
_entity.type
_entity.pdbx_description
1 polymer ?
#
loop_
_entity_poly.entity_id
_entity_poly.type
_entity_poly.pdbx_seq_one_letter_code
_entity_poly.pdbx_strand_id
1 'polypeptide(L)'
;LGVSYGSYGAFDLLNEYFINFLRSNGKLRALFDIEEFITEKKLIEELATIPGDSECKVFIRSGSGKSTLGLYHPKFYLFYDNENYRIIIGSSNFTLGGIKRNIECNLSIYGERDELFASFLSFFNELWTAESAINISNHGDLLDLYQSAFQQSIKSDETKVRRLQGLREKLTTEAAHIIQLKKVILNEEFAYLLGLLCANSKIDFEKRELTIYLQRGIANRGKSDEGFYYSPDISDYKISQYDAHKKDVERIIESLSLLIKNLGTKDEISMNHVGDFHFQIHIKFDKNSIIFEELEKSREFPERGKVIPFVPKSVLKSKSRNIVMSYLKGYCDLKSRITVSDGIYDTQKKIYGLLRMGISLPHDATEFIEKFLVLLNRIGIEKGVSATDPSRRTRENLIRIDVRSVPYELLGTHWRRIFLKDFVSYMKSRNAE
;
A
#
# COMPACT_ATOMS: atom_id res chain seq x y z
N LEU A 1 10.65 -19.19 5.43
CA LEU A 1 10.79 -20.37 4.57
C LEU A 1 10.09 -20.12 3.25
N GLY A 2 10.79 -20.26 2.13
CA GLY A 2 10.21 -20.26 0.79
C GLY A 2 10.53 -21.59 0.12
N VAL A 3 9.61 -22.56 0.13
CA VAL A 3 9.88 -23.93 -0.32
C VAL A 3 8.73 -24.47 -1.14
N SER A 4 9.04 -25.19 -2.20
CA SER A 4 8.00 -25.77 -3.05
C SER A 4 7.13 -26.74 -2.27
N TYR A 5 7.72 -27.69 -1.56
CA TYR A 5 7.00 -28.78 -0.93
C TYR A 5 7.32 -28.92 0.54
N GLY A 6 6.31 -29.26 1.32
CA GLY A 6 6.43 -29.49 2.75
C GLY A 6 5.72 -30.76 3.22
N SER A 7 6.28 -31.40 4.25
CA SER A 7 5.66 -32.55 4.91
C SER A 7 5.58 -32.35 6.41
N TYR A 8 4.52 -32.90 7.01
CA TYR A 8 4.35 -32.91 8.47
C TYR A 8 5.51 -33.59 9.18
N GLY A 9 6.08 -34.65 8.60
CA GLY A 9 7.23 -35.32 9.20
C GLY A 9 8.50 -34.45 9.30
N ALA A 10 8.65 -33.44 8.44
CA ALA A 10 9.72 -32.45 8.57
C ALA A 10 9.43 -31.46 9.71
N PHE A 11 8.18 -31.04 9.83
CA PHE A 11 7.74 -30.19 10.92
C PHE A 11 7.87 -30.90 12.28
N ASP A 12 7.38 -32.11 12.39
CA ASP A 12 7.42 -32.92 13.61
C ASP A 12 8.87 -33.09 14.11
N LEU A 13 9.82 -33.32 13.19
CA LEU A 13 11.24 -33.39 13.47
C LEU A 13 11.82 -32.11 14.09
N LEU A 14 11.29 -30.94 13.71
CA LEU A 14 11.81 -29.63 14.07
C LEU A 14 10.85 -28.87 15.02
N ASN A 15 9.75 -29.47 15.43
CA ASN A 15 8.68 -28.83 16.17
C ASN A 15 9.18 -28.14 17.46
N GLU A 16 10.01 -28.78 18.25
CA GLU A 16 10.58 -28.19 19.48
C GLU A 16 11.39 -26.92 19.19
N TYR A 17 12.14 -26.92 18.10
CA TYR A 17 12.94 -25.76 17.68
C TYR A 17 12.04 -24.60 17.27
N PHE A 18 10.97 -24.86 16.53
CA PHE A 18 9.97 -23.83 16.17
C PHE A 18 9.27 -23.25 17.40
N ILE A 19 8.83 -24.10 18.30
CA ILE A 19 8.16 -23.67 19.54
C ILE A 19 9.10 -22.80 20.39
N ASN A 20 10.34 -23.23 20.58
CA ASN A 20 11.33 -22.48 21.37
C ASN A 20 11.68 -21.13 20.69
N PHE A 21 11.82 -21.12 19.37
CA PHE A 21 12.05 -19.89 18.61
C PHE A 21 10.91 -18.89 18.75
N LEU A 22 9.67 -19.34 18.59
CA LEU A 22 8.48 -18.50 18.72
C LEU A 22 8.27 -18.01 20.16
N ARG A 23 8.54 -18.84 21.17
CA ARG A 23 8.53 -18.43 22.59
C ARG A 23 9.57 -17.37 22.92
N SER A 24 10.66 -17.34 22.17
CA SER A 24 11.71 -16.31 22.28
C SER A 24 11.40 -15.04 21.46
N ASN A 25 10.13 -14.77 21.16
CA ASN A 25 9.65 -13.67 20.32
C ASN A 25 10.16 -13.75 18.86
N GLY A 26 10.52 -14.92 18.38
CA GLY A 26 10.82 -15.14 16.98
C GLY A 26 9.58 -15.02 16.09
N LYS A 27 9.80 -14.71 14.82
CA LYS A 27 8.74 -14.64 13.80
C LYS A 27 8.96 -15.68 12.73
N LEU A 28 7.94 -16.48 12.45
CA LEU A 28 7.99 -17.51 11.44
C LEU A 28 7.08 -17.18 10.26
N ARG A 29 7.63 -17.17 9.05
CA ARG A 29 6.88 -17.10 7.81
C ARG A 29 7.20 -18.30 6.93
N ALA A 30 6.17 -18.99 6.47
CA ALA A 30 6.29 -20.16 5.63
C ALA A 30 5.42 -20.04 4.38
N LEU A 31 5.99 -20.28 3.20
CA LEU A 31 5.31 -20.24 1.91
C LEU A 31 5.58 -21.53 1.15
N PHE A 32 4.50 -22.27 0.80
CA PHE A 32 4.56 -23.55 0.11
C PHE A 32 3.71 -23.56 -1.17
N ASP A 33 4.14 -24.35 -2.15
CA ASP A 33 3.31 -24.70 -3.30
C ASP A 33 2.29 -25.79 -2.91
N ILE A 34 1.07 -25.69 -3.42
CA ILE A 34 0.05 -26.73 -3.27
C ILE A 34 -0.52 -27.22 -4.62
N GLU A 35 -0.08 -26.67 -5.75
CA GLU A 35 -0.62 -27.04 -7.07
C GLU A 35 -0.23 -28.46 -7.51
N GLU A 36 0.91 -28.96 -7.09
CA GLU A 36 1.38 -30.29 -7.45
C GLU A 36 0.88 -31.40 -6.48
N PHE A 37 0.06 -31.03 -5.50
CA PHE A 37 -0.51 -31.96 -4.51
C PHE A 37 0.54 -32.78 -3.75
N ILE A 38 1.66 -32.16 -3.38
CA ILE A 38 2.78 -32.79 -2.64
C ILE A 38 2.84 -32.28 -1.19
N THR A 39 2.54 -31.01 -0.97
CA THR A 39 2.56 -30.41 0.37
C THR A 39 1.43 -30.99 1.23
N GLU A 40 1.75 -31.42 2.45
CA GLU A 40 0.75 -32.03 3.34
C GLU A 40 -0.10 -30.95 4.02
N LYS A 41 -1.44 -31.10 3.96
CA LYS A 41 -2.40 -30.21 4.63
C LYS A 41 -2.06 -30.05 6.12
N LYS A 42 -1.74 -31.15 6.81
CA LYS A 42 -1.42 -31.16 8.24
C LYS A 42 -0.25 -30.24 8.57
N LEU A 43 0.77 -30.18 7.73
CA LEU A 43 1.89 -29.24 7.91
C LEU A 43 1.40 -27.79 7.90
N ILE A 44 0.56 -27.46 6.92
CA ILE A 44 0.05 -26.09 6.74
C ILE A 44 -0.78 -25.67 7.95
N GLU A 45 -1.66 -26.55 8.44
CA GLU A 45 -2.50 -26.32 9.61
C GLU A 45 -1.66 -26.12 10.88
N GLU A 46 -0.68 -26.96 11.12
CA GLU A 46 0.21 -26.85 12.29
C GLU A 46 1.01 -25.54 12.28
N LEU A 47 1.59 -25.17 11.15
CA LEU A 47 2.33 -23.89 11.03
C LEU A 47 1.41 -22.66 11.15
N ALA A 48 0.15 -22.78 10.76
CA ALA A 48 -0.83 -21.69 10.89
C ALA A 48 -1.37 -21.54 12.32
N THR A 49 -1.31 -22.59 13.13
CA THR A 49 -1.90 -22.63 14.47
C THR A 49 -0.89 -22.74 15.61
N ILE A 50 0.40 -22.93 15.29
CA ILE A 50 1.46 -23.00 16.30
C ILE A 50 1.49 -21.70 17.14
N PRO A 51 1.55 -21.78 18.48
CA PRO A 51 1.52 -20.59 19.33
C PRO A 51 2.71 -19.65 19.08
N GLY A 52 2.43 -18.37 18.87
CA GLY A 52 3.44 -17.32 18.63
C GLY A 52 3.18 -16.54 17.35
N ASP A 53 4.18 -15.74 16.91
CA ASP A 53 4.10 -14.93 15.68
C ASP A 53 4.47 -15.83 14.47
N SER A 54 3.51 -16.66 14.05
CA SER A 54 3.64 -17.56 12.92
C SER A 54 2.59 -17.29 11.85
N GLU A 55 3.02 -17.24 10.60
CA GLU A 55 2.17 -17.11 9.44
C GLU A 55 2.54 -18.15 8.38
N CYS A 56 1.54 -18.87 7.90
CA CYS A 56 1.69 -19.79 6.79
C CYS A 56 0.83 -19.36 5.61
N LYS A 57 1.44 -19.31 4.43
CA LYS A 57 0.78 -19.04 3.16
C LYS A 57 1.01 -20.17 2.18
N VAL A 58 0.08 -20.32 1.26
CA VAL A 58 0.21 -21.23 0.13
C VAL A 58 0.26 -20.45 -1.17
N PHE A 59 1.06 -20.90 -2.11
CA PHE A 59 1.20 -20.32 -3.42
C PHE A 59 0.36 -21.09 -4.43
N ILE A 60 -0.54 -20.39 -5.13
CA ILE A 60 -1.39 -20.94 -6.16
C ILE A 60 -1.43 -19.95 -7.33
N ARG A 61 -1.11 -20.41 -8.53
CA ARG A 61 -1.21 -19.57 -9.72
C ARG A 61 -2.66 -19.22 -10.00
N SER A 62 -2.95 -17.97 -10.23
CA SER A 62 -4.30 -17.56 -10.62
C SER A 62 -4.62 -18.07 -12.01
N GLY A 63 -5.77 -18.77 -12.16
CA GLY A 63 -6.22 -19.38 -13.41
C GLY A 63 -6.63 -18.44 -14.55
N SER A 64 -6.37 -17.13 -14.43
CA SER A 64 -6.74 -16.11 -15.43
C SER A 64 -5.82 -16.09 -16.66
N GLY A 65 -5.26 -17.22 -17.06
CA GLY A 65 -4.67 -17.46 -18.39
C GLY A 65 -3.45 -16.63 -18.80
N LYS A 66 -3.01 -15.69 -17.98
CA LYS A 66 -1.88 -14.78 -18.26
C LYS A 66 -0.91 -14.63 -17.08
N SER A 67 -0.87 -15.59 -16.15
CA SER A 67 0.19 -15.59 -15.17
C SER A 67 1.52 -15.84 -15.90
N THR A 68 2.35 -14.84 -16.01
CA THR A 68 3.73 -14.92 -16.49
C THR A 68 4.64 -15.58 -15.48
N LEU A 69 4.14 -15.86 -14.27
CA LEU A 69 4.88 -16.55 -13.23
C LEU A 69 4.94 -18.04 -13.54
N GLY A 70 6.15 -18.56 -13.62
CA GLY A 70 6.42 -19.98 -13.75
C GLY A 70 5.97 -20.79 -12.52
N LEU A 71 6.31 -22.07 -12.51
CA LEU A 71 6.09 -22.95 -11.34
C LEU A 71 6.78 -22.36 -10.10
N TYR A 72 6.06 -22.28 -8.97
CA TYR A 72 6.68 -21.94 -7.69
C TYR A 72 7.53 -23.11 -7.22
N HIS A 73 8.85 -23.02 -7.43
CA HIS A 73 9.76 -24.12 -7.14
C HIS A 73 11.04 -23.68 -6.37
N PRO A 74 10.99 -22.65 -5.52
CA PRO A 74 12.13 -22.28 -4.70
C PRO A 74 12.36 -23.28 -3.56
N LYS A 75 13.57 -23.32 -3.07
CA LYS A 75 13.94 -24.02 -1.84
C LYS A 75 14.98 -23.18 -1.14
N PHE A 76 14.52 -22.24 -0.34
CA PHE A 76 15.40 -21.43 0.47
C PHE A 76 14.84 -21.22 1.88
N TYR A 77 15.77 -21.08 2.81
CA TYR A 77 15.53 -20.86 4.23
C TYR A 77 16.33 -19.63 4.63
N LEU A 78 15.65 -18.62 5.13
CA LEU A 78 16.26 -17.37 5.58
C LEU A 78 16.06 -17.25 7.09
N PHE A 79 17.16 -17.22 7.82
CA PHE A 79 17.22 -17.00 9.26
C PHE A 79 17.95 -15.69 9.50
N TYR A 80 17.46 -14.86 10.39
CA TYR A 80 18.10 -13.60 10.69
C TYR A 80 17.63 -13.01 12.03
N ASP A 81 18.52 -12.24 12.63
CA ASP A 81 18.25 -11.36 13.77
C ASP A 81 18.57 -9.91 13.38
N ASN A 82 18.83 -9.03 14.35
CA ASN A 82 19.11 -7.63 14.10
C ASN A 82 20.44 -7.39 13.39
N GLU A 83 21.41 -8.26 13.55
CA GLU A 83 22.80 -8.08 13.10
C GLU A 83 23.20 -9.10 12.02
N ASN A 84 22.78 -10.35 12.19
CA ASN A 84 23.28 -11.46 11.40
C ASN A 84 22.20 -12.13 10.56
N TYR A 85 22.63 -12.86 9.54
CA TYR A 85 21.75 -13.72 8.76
C TYR A 85 22.41 -15.06 8.41
N ARG A 86 21.57 -16.04 8.10
CA ARG A 86 21.93 -17.27 7.42
C ARG A 86 20.89 -17.59 6.35
N ILE A 87 21.36 -17.84 5.14
CA ILE A 87 20.56 -18.30 4.02
C ILE A 87 21.00 -19.72 3.68
N ILE A 88 20.04 -20.63 3.52
CA ILE A 88 20.26 -21.94 2.95
C ILE A 88 19.44 -22.02 1.66
N ILE A 89 20.10 -22.30 0.54
CA ILE A 89 19.50 -22.40 -0.78
C ILE A 89 20.00 -23.65 -1.48
N GLY A 90 19.12 -24.38 -2.17
CA GLY A 90 19.53 -25.58 -2.88
C GLY A 90 18.39 -26.47 -3.33
N SER A 91 18.58 -27.79 -3.22
CA SER A 91 17.61 -28.78 -3.68
C SER A 91 16.63 -29.25 -2.60
N SER A 92 16.90 -29.00 -1.31
CA SER A 92 16.12 -29.54 -0.20
C SER A 92 14.77 -28.87 -0.03
N ASN A 93 13.70 -29.61 -0.24
CA ASN A 93 12.36 -29.24 0.18
C ASN A 93 12.20 -29.41 1.71
N PHE A 94 11.19 -28.76 2.29
CA PHE A 94 10.85 -28.93 3.71
C PHE A 94 10.09 -30.25 3.92
N THR A 95 10.73 -31.34 3.59
CA THR A 95 10.20 -32.69 3.70
C THR A 95 11.18 -33.58 4.50
N LEU A 96 10.66 -34.64 5.08
CA LEU A 96 11.54 -35.62 5.77
C LEU A 96 12.60 -36.20 4.84
N GLY A 97 12.24 -36.37 3.54
CA GLY A 97 13.18 -36.73 2.49
C GLY A 97 14.28 -35.69 2.34
N GLY A 98 13.92 -34.42 2.10
CA GLY A 98 14.84 -33.33 1.87
C GLY A 98 15.74 -32.98 3.06
N ILE A 99 15.30 -33.28 4.30
CA ILE A 99 16.07 -32.98 5.51
C ILE A 99 16.96 -34.18 5.94
N LYS A 100 16.48 -35.43 5.78
CA LYS A 100 17.17 -36.58 6.38
C LYS A 100 17.53 -37.72 5.44
N ARG A 101 16.84 -37.92 4.32
CA ARG A 101 16.92 -39.17 3.57
C ARG A 101 17.53 -39.04 2.19
N ASN A 102 17.26 -37.92 1.50
CA ASN A 102 17.72 -37.72 0.14
C ASN A 102 19.20 -37.28 0.12
N ILE A 103 19.84 -37.47 -1.01
CA ILE A 103 21.10 -36.79 -1.32
C ILE A 103 20.72 -35.41 -1.87
N GLU A 104 21.02 -34.38 -1.10
CA GLU A 104 20.68 -33.00 -1.43
C GLU A 104 21.93 -32.15 -1.54
N CYS A 105 21.89 -31.11 -2.36
CA CYS A 105 22.99 -30.17 -2.49
C CYS A 105 22.49 -28.78 -2.09
N ASN A 106 23.01 -28.23 -1.00
CA ASN A 106 22.65 -26.93 -0.50
C ASN A 106 23.86 -26.06 -0.26
N LEU A 107 23.71 -24.77 -0.57
CA LEU A 107 24.67 -23.73 -0.20
C LEU A 107 24.18 -23.05 1.08
N SER A 108 25.04 -22.88 2.06
CA SER A 108 24.76 -22.08 3.26
C SER A 108 25.64 -20.84 3.26
N ILE A 109 25.03 -19.68 3.30
CA ILE A 109 25.68 -18.38 3.38
C ILE A 109 25.30 -17.77 4.73
N TYR A 110 26.28 -17.20 5.43
CA TYR A 110 26.04 -16.52 6.70
C TYR A 110 26.98 -15.30 6.81
N GLY A 111 26.52 -14.29 7.53
CA GLY A 111 27.28 -13.06 7.75
C GLY A 111 26.48 -11.99 8.47
N GLU A 112 27.06 -10.81 8.59
CA GLU A 112 26.34 -9.61 8.98
C GLU A 112 25.42 -9.15 7.84
N ARG A 113 24.34 -8.45 8.17
CA ARG A 113 23.36 -8.00 7.18
C ARG A 113 23.99 -7.05 6.15
N ASP A 114 23.99 -7.46 4.91
CA ASP A 114 24.56 -6.80 3.76
C ASP A 114 23.55 -6.67 2.59
N GLU A 115 24.02 -6.25 1.44
CA GLU A 115 23.20 -6.13 0.22
C GLU A 115 22.68 -7.50 -0.27
N LEU A 116 23.42 -8.58 -0.05
CA LEU A 116 22.98 -9.93 -0.40
C LEU A 116 21.80 -10.35 0.47
N PHE A 117 21.88 -10.11 1.78
CA PHE A 117 20.74 -10.31 2.68
C PHE A 117 19.52 -9.50 2.26
N ALA A 118 19.71 -8.21 1.97
CA ALA A 118 18.63 -7.33 1.55
C ALA A 118 17.95 -7.84 0.26
N SER A 119 18.73 -8.33 -0.69
CA SER A 119 18.23 -8.91 -1.95
C SER A 119 17.40 -10.17 -1.71
N PHE A 120 17.86 -11.10 -0.86
CA PHE A 120 17.09 -12.30 -0.52
C PHE A 120 15.82 -11.99 0.27
N LEU A 121 15.88 -11.03 1.18
CA LEU A 121 14.71 -10.60 1.93
C LEU A 121 13.69 -9.92 1.02
N SER A 122 14.13 -9.09 0.08
CA SER A 122 13.28 -8.48 -0.94
C SER A 122 12.61 -9.53 -1.81
N PHE A 123 13.37 -10.49 -2.32
CA PHE A 123 12.84 -11.61 -3.10
C PHE A 123 11.78 -12.40 -2.33
N PHE A 124 12.04 -12.74 -1.05
CA PHE A 124 11.03 -13.40 -0.23
C PHE A 124 9.80 -12.54 -0.03
N ASN A 125 9.96 -11.25 0.25
CA ASN A 125 8.83 -10.34 0.45
C ASN A 125 8.00 -10.16 -0.82
N GLU A 126 8.62 -10.13 -2.00
CA GLU A 126 7.90 -10.12 -3.29
C GLU A 126 7.03 -11.36 -3.46
N LEU A 127 7.57 -12.55 -3.18
CA LEU A 127 6.80 -13.79 -3.20
C LEU A 127 5.71 -13.82 -2.13
N TRP A 128 6.03 -13.34 -0.93
CA TRP A 128 5.12 -13.29 0.21
C TRP A 128 3.92 -12.36 0.01
N THR A 129 4.14 -11.26 -0.68
CA THR A 129 3.12 -10.25 -0.98
C THR A 129 2.44 -10.46 -2.33
N ALA A 130 2.91 -11.43 -3.12
CA ALA A 130 2.30 -11.77 -4.39
C ALA A 130 0.82 -12.13 -4.23
N GLU A 131 0.00 -11.77 -5.20
CA GLU A 131 -1.43 -12.12 -5.21
C GLU A 131 -1.68 -13.62 -5.10
N SER A 132 -0.77 -14.41 -5.66
CA SER A 132 -0.77 -15.87 -5.61
C SER A 132 -0.45 -16.45 -4.23
N ALA A 133 0.02 -15.65 -3.26
CA ALA A 133 0.34 -16.09 -1.92
C ALA A 133 -0.84 -15.89 -0.97
N ILE A 134 -1.61 -16.95 -0.75
CA ILE A 134 -2.86 -16.95 0.02
C ILE A 134 -2.58 -17.32 1.49
N ASN A 135 -3.04 -16.49 2.42
CA ASN A 135 -2.98 -16.80 3.84
C ASN A 135 -4.10 -17.81 4.20
N ILE A 136 -3.70 -18.94 4.74
CA ILE A 136 -4.59 -20.06 4.98
C ILE A 136 -5.44 -19.91 6.26
N SER A 137 -4.98 -19.16 7.23
CA SER A 137 -5.72 -18.98 8.50
C SER A 137 -7.15 -18.46 8.30
N ASN A 138 -7.44 -17.86 7.16
CA ASN A 138 -8.75 -17.29 6.83
C ASN A 138 -9.50 -18.06 5.73
N HIS A 139 -8.96 -19.19 5.25
CA HIS A 139 -9.45 -19.90 4.06
C HIS A 139 -9.44 -21.43 4.26
N GLY A 140 -10.09 -21.90 5.32
CA GLY A 140 -10.19 -23.33 5.64
C GLY A 140 -10.80 -24.16 4.51
N ASP A 141 -11.82 -23.63 3.81
CA ASP A 141 -12.48 -24.29 2.68
C ASP A 141 -11.52 -24.62 1.53
N LEU A 142 -10.52 -23.75 1.29
CA LEU A 142 -9.50 -23.99 0.30
C LEU A 142 -8.61 -25.19 0.67
N LEU A 143 -8.29 -25.34 1.96
CA LEU A 143 -7.53 -26.48 2.43
C LEU A 143 -8.33 -27.80 2.37
N ASP A 144 -9.63 -27.74 2.59
CA ASP A 144 -10.50 -28.92 2.48
C ASP A 144 -10.63 -29.38 1.03
N LEU A 145 -10.77 -28.43 0.10
CA LEU A 145 -10.73 -28.70 -1.32
C LEU A 145 -9.38 -29.30 -1.73
N TYR A 146 -8.29 -28.71 -1.28
CA TYR A 146 -6.94 -29.21 -1.51
C TYR A 146 -6.75 -30.62 -0.97
N GLN A 147 -7.19 -30.90 0.27
CA GLN A 147 -7.07 -32.22 0.87
C GLN A 147 -7.82 -33.31 0.07
N SER A 148 -9.01 -32.95 -0.42
CA SER A 148 -9.79 -33.85 -1.27
C SER A 148 -9.04 -34.16 -2.56
N ALA A 149 -8.41 -33.17 -3.17
CA ALA A 149 -7.60 -33.33 -4.36
C ALA A 149 -6.32 -34.14 -4.10
N PHE A 150 -5.65 -33.88 -2.97
CA PHE A 150 -4.46 -34.60 -2.51
C PHE A 150 -4.72 -36.08 -2.32
N GLN A 151 -5.82 -36.45 -1.60
CA GLN A 151 -6.19 -37.85 -1.37
C GLN A 151 -6.53 -38.59 -2.67
N GLN A 152 -7.16 -37.91 -3.63
CA GLN A 152 -7.46 -38.47 -4.92
C GLN A 152 -6.20 -38.66 -5.77
N SER A 153 -5.20 -37.80 -5.60
CA SER A 153 -3.93 -37.91 -6.31
C SER A 153 -3.16 -39.20 -5.95
N ILE A 154 -3.37 -39.72 -4.75
CA ILE A 154 -2.66 -40.90 -4.24
C ILE A 154 -3.29 -42.22 -4.75
N LYS A 155 -4.54 -42.24 -5.19
CA LYS A 155 -5.35 -43.46 -5.33
C LYS A 155 -5.46 -44.14 -6.69
N SER A 156 -5.05 -43.59 -7.84
CA SER A 156 -5.17 -44.32 -9.13
C SER A 156 -4.36 -43.77 -10.31
N ASP A 157 -3.94 -44.68 -11.23
CA ASP A 157 -2.96 -44.33 -12.30
C ASP A 157 -3.52 -43.81 -13.64
N GLU A 158 -4.71 -44.11 -14.09
CA GLU A 158 -5.15 -43.69 -15.43
C GLU A 158 -6.37 -42.75 -15.48
N THR A 159 -7.25 -42.83 -14.55
CA THR A 159 -8.33 -41.83 -14.36
C THR A 159 -7.84 -40.55 -13.70
N LYS A 160 -6.61 -40.58 -13.25
CA LYS A 160 -5.90 -39.56 -12.44
C LYS A 160 -5.76 -38.24 -13.16
N VAL A 161 -5.28 -38.24 -14.40
CA VAL A 161 -4.94 -37.00 -15.11
C VAL A 161 -6.16 -36.10 -15.34
N ARG A 162 -7.30 -36.67 -15.79
CA ARG A 162 -8.52 -35.88 -16.04
C ARG A 162 -9.17 -35.36 -14.76
N ARG A 163 -9.19 -36.18 -13.68
CA ARG A 163 -9.74 -35.74 -12.39
C ARG A 163 -8.88 -34.71 -11.70
N LEU A 164 -7.55 -34.88 -11.71
CA LEU A 164 -6.61 -33.90 -11.18
C LEU A 164 -6.67 -32.57 -11.91
N GLN A 165 -6.84 -32.61 -13.24
CA GLN A 165 -7.02 -31.39 -14.02
C GLN A 165 -8.29 -30.64 -13.62
N GLY A 166 -9.43 -31.33 -13.47
CA GLY A 166 -10.68 -30.71 -13.04
C GLY A 166 -10.64 -30.19 -11.60
N LEU A 167 -9.88 -30.84 -10.70
CA LEU A 167 -9.69 -30.39 -9.32
C LEU A 167 -8.71 -29.21 -9.26
N ARG A 168 -7.68 -29.22 -10.09
CA ARG A 168 -6.74 -28.10 -10.24
C ARG A 168 -7.47 -26.85 -10.75
N GLU A 169 -8.34 -27.02 -11.77
CA GLU A 169 -9.19 -25.93 -12.27
C GLU A 169 -10.11 -25.35 -11.19
N LYS A 170 -10.75 -26.20 -10.37
CA LYS A 170 -11.58 -25.76 -9.23
C LYS A 170 -10.75 -25.02 -8.18
N LEU A 171 -9.60 -25.58 -7.80
CA LEU A 171 -8.69 -24.95 -6.83
C LEU A 171 -8.17 -23.61 -7.32
N THR A 172 -7.77 -23.51 -8.59
CA THR A 172 -7.29 -22.25 -9.18
C THR A 172 -8.42 -21.24 -9.34
N THR A 173 -9.66 -21.68 -9.62
CA THR A 173 -10.84 -20.80 -9.68
C THR A 173 -11.17 -20.24 -8.30
N GLU A 174 -11.17 -21.08 -7.27
CA GLU A 174 -11.39 -20.62 -5.88
C GLU A 174 -10.27 -19.70 -5.42
N ALA A 175 -9.01 -20.06 -5.69
CA ALA A 175 -7.88 -19.20 -5.40
C ALA A 175 -7.97 -17.86 -6.15
N ALA A 176 -8.39 -17.85 -7.41
CA ALA A 176 -8.61 -16.64 -8.18
C ALA A 176 -9.71 -15.78 -7.56
N HIS A 177 -10.79 -16.37 -7.09
CA HIS A 177 -11.85 -15.68 -6.37
C HIS A 177 -11.36 -15.06 -5.05
N ILE A 178 -10.60 -15.81 -4.26
CA ILE A 178 -9.97 -15.33 -3.02
C ILE A 178 -8.96 -14.22 -3.32
N ILE A 179 -8.16 -14.35 -4.36
CA ILE A 179 -7.21 -13.33 -4.81
C ILE A 179 -7.96 -12.06 -5.25
N GLN A 180 -9.06 -12.22 -5.97
CA GLN A 180 -9.92 -11.12 -6.37
C GLN A 180 -10.58 -10.44 -5.17
N LEU A 181 -11.05 -11.21 -4.17
CA LEU A 181 -11.54 -10.69 -2.90
C LEU A 181 -10.43 -9.95 -2.13
N LYS A 182 -9.18 -10.45 -2.15
CA LYS A 182 -8.04 -9.74 -1.56
C LYS A 182 -7.72 -8.42 -2.26
N LYS A 183 -7.90 -8.34 -3.59
CA LYS A 183 -7.72 -7.08 -4.33
C LYS A 183 -8.72 -6.01 -3.91
N VAL A 184 -9.87 -6.44 -3.46
CA VAL A 184 -10.94 -5.59 -2.95
C VAL A 184 -10.73 -5.22 -1.47
N ILE A 185 -9.96 -5.99 -0.71
CA ILE A 185 -9.52 -5.60 0.64
C ILE A 185 -8.58 -4.41 0.50
N LEU A 186 -8.81 -3.39 1.31
CA LEU A 186 -8.06 -2.14 1.40
C LEU A 186 -6.56 -2.35 1.17
N ASN A 187 -6.10 -2.12 -0.05
CA ASN A 187 -4.68 -2.05 -0.40
C ASN A 187 -4.20 -0.59 -0.46
N GLU A 188 -2.93 -0.36 -0.69
CA GLU A 188 -2.33 0.97 -0.71
C GLU A 188 -2.94 1.85 -1.81
N GLU A 189 -3.13 1.32 -3.02
CA GLU A 189 -3.70 2.05 -4.16
C GLU A 189 -5.16 2.41 -3.91
N PHE A 190 -5.95 1.48 -3.34
CA PHE A 190 -7.34 1.76 -2.99
C PHE A 190 -7.44 2.75 -1.84
N ALA A 191 -6.55 2.66 -0.83
CA ALA A 191 -6.48 3.65 0.24
C ALA A 191 -6.11 5.05 -0.29
N TYR A 192 -5.23 5.12 -1.29
CA TYR A 192 -4.91 6.37 -1.96
C TYR A 192 -6.12 6.96 -2.69
N LEU A 193 -6.88 6.13 -3.44
CA LEU A 193 -8.14 6.55 -4.06
C LEU A 193 -9.12 7.07 -3.01
N LEU A 194 -9.31 6.36 -1.90
CA LEU A 194 -10.18 6.82 -0.81
C LEU A 194 -9.74 8.19 -0.27
N GLY A 195 -8.44 8.43 -0.18
CA GLY A 195 -7.90 9.74 0.21
C GLY A 195 -8.27 10.85 -0.77
N LEU A 196 -8.15 10.61 -2.08
CA LEU A 196 -8.58 11.54 -3.12
C LEU A 196 -10.10 11.81 -3.04
N LEU A 197 -10.89 10.74 -2.88
CA LEU A 197 -12.36 10.85 -2.79
C LEU A 197 -12.80 11.71 -1.61
N CYS A 198 -12.27 11.43 -0.45
CA CYS A 198 -12.61 12.16 0.78
C CYS A 198 -12.10 13.61 0.75
N ALA A 199 -11.13 13.93 -0.10
CA ALA A 199 -10.58 15.27 -0.19
C ALA A 199 -11.47 16.21 -1.02
N ASN A 200 -11.78 15.85 -2.26
CA ASN A 200 -12.57 16.73 -3.15
C ASN A 200 -13.13 15.96 -4.34
N SER A 201 -14.25 15.30 -4.15
CA SER A 201 -14.89 14.54 -5.21
C SER A 201 -16.40 14.68 -5.24
N LYS A 202 -16.98 14.18 -6.32
CA LYS A 202 -18.42 13.97 -6.50
C LYS A 202 -18.61 12.54 -7.00
N ILE A 203 -19.57 11.83 -6.43
CA ILE A 203 -19.94 10.48 -6.83
C ILE A 203 -21.40 10.44 -7.28
N ASP A 204 -21.70 9.56 -8.22
CA ASP A 204 -23.05 9.25 -8.68
C ASP A 204 -23.13 7.72 -8.86
N PHE A 205 -23.68 7.04 -7.86
CA PHE A 205 -23.80 5.58 -7.90
C PHE A 205 -24.77 5.10 -8.97
N GLU A 206 -25.81 5.86 -9.27
CA GLU A 206 -26.79 5.51 -10.31
C GLU A 206 -26.12 5.50 -11.69
N LYS A 207 -25.29 6.51 -11.97
CA LYS A 207 -24.56 6.61 -13.24
C LYS A 207 -23.25 5.83 -13.26
N ARG A 208 -22.82 5.30 -12.12
CA ARG A 208 -21.52 4.67 -11.93
C ARG A 208 -20.36 5.60 -12.31
N GLU A 209 -20.43 6.84 -11.88
CA GLU A 209 -19.47 7.88 -12.21
C GLU A 209 -18.88 8.52 -10.96
N LEU A 210 -17.61 8.87 -11.07
CA LEU A 210 -16.87 9.58 -10.05
C LEU A 210 -16.07 10.72 -10.69
N THR A 211 -16.10 11.88 -10.07
CA THR A 211 -15.30 13.04 -10.48
C THR A 211 -14.44 13.53 -9.33
N ILE A 212 -13.14 13.60 -9.53
CA ILE A 212 -12.17 14.16 -8.60
C ILE A 212 -11.80 15.56 -9.10
N TYR A 213 -11.90 16.56 -8.22
CA TYR A 213 -11.62 17.96 -8.56
C TYR A 213 -10.24 18.35 -8.03
N LEU A 214 -9.35 18.72 -8.94
CA LEU A 214 -8.05 19.27 -8.63
C LEU A 214 -8.11 20.78 -8.84
N GLN A 215 -8.36 21.52 -7.79
CA GLN A 215 -8.38 22.97 -7.79
C GLN A 215 -7.16 23.46 -7.00
N ARG A 216 -6.28 24.18 -7.63
CA ARG A 216 -5.23 24.91 -6.94
C ARG A 216 -5.40 26.40 -7.20
N GLY A 217 -5.60 27.14 -6.13
CA GLY A 217 -5.49 28.59 -6.21
C GLY A 217 -4.07 28.95 -6.59
N ILE A 218 -3.92 29.85 -7.55
CA ILE A 218 -2.64 30.52 -7.80
C ILE A 218 -2.22 31.14 -6.47
N ALA A 219 -1.00 30.95 -6.04
CA ALA A 219 -0.43 31.59 -4.84
C ALA A 219 -0.37 33.14 -4.92
N ASN A 220 -1.06 33.73 -5.86
CA ASN A 220 -1.12 35.15 -6.19
C ASN A 220 -2.00 35.98 -5.26
N ARG A 221 -2.41 35.46 -4.12
CA ARG A 221 -3.11 36.32 -3.14
C ARG A 221 -2.19 36.98 -2.12
N GLY A 222 -0.93 37.00 -2.39
CA GLY A 222 -0.03 37.87 -1.69
C GLY A 222 -0.02 39.24 -2.36
N LYS A 223 -1.02 40.06 -2.10
CA LYS A 223 -0.80 41.51 -2.00
C LYS A 223 -0.09 41.79 -0.67
N SER A 224 0.85 41.01 -0.28
CA SER A 224 1.81 41.45 0.70
C SER A 224 2.98 41.97 -0.11
N ASP A 225 3.23 43.21 0.01
CA ASP A 225 4.42 43.90 -0.47
C ASP A 225 5.73 43.29 0.02
N GLU A 226 5.66 42.16 0.66
CA GLU A 226 6.72 41.40 1.33
C GLU A 226 7.00 40.08 0.66
N GLY A 227 7.30 40.12 -0.61
CA GLY A 227 8.28 39.34 -1.32
C GLY A 227 8.51 37.84 -1.10
N PHE A 228 7.60 37.05 -0.52
CA PHE A 228 7.80 35.62 -0.25
C PHE A 228 7.52 34.65 -1.40
N TYR A 229 7.13 35.15 -2.57
CA TYR A 229 6.68 34.34 -3.69
C TYR A 229 7.28 34.79 -5.03
N TYR A 230 8.56 35.04 -5.09
CA TYR A 230 9.11 35.63 -6.29
C TYR A 230 10.18 34.81 -6.98
N SER A 231 9.79 34.28 -8.13
CA SER A 231 10.58 34.46 -9.33
C SER A 231 10.41 35.93 -9.83
N PRO A 232 11.44 36.63 -10.26
CA PRO A 232 11.35 38.01 -10.77
C PRO A 232 10.47 38.14 -11.99
N ASP A 233 10.10 37.05 -12.66
CA ASP A 233 9.21 37.00 -13.79
C ASP A 233 7.91 36.23 -13.45
N ILE A 234 6.80 37.00 -13.27
CA ILE A 234 5.48 36.45 -12.92
C ILE A 234 4.94 35.52 -14.03
N SER A 235 5.33 35.74 -15.29
CA SER A 235 4.90 34.94 -16.43
C SER A 235 5.54 33.55 -16.38
N ASP A 236 6.83 33.47 -16.17
CA ASP A 236 7.57 32.21 -16.09
C ASP A 236 7.19 31.40 -14.87
N TYR A 237 6.91 32.06 -13.74
CA TYR A 237 6.41 31.43 -12.56
C TYR A 237 5.03 30.78 -12.75
N LYS A 238 4.10 31.45 -13.44
CA LYS A 238 2.78 30.90 -13.77
C LYS A 238 2.87 29.67 -14.67
N ILE A 239 3.71 29.71 -15.68
CA ILE A 239 3.93 28.58 -16.59
C ILE A 239 4.53 27.40 -15.82
N SER A 240 5.56 27.64 -15.03
CA SER A 240 6.18 26.62 -14.18
C SER A 240 5.19 25.99 -13.20
N GLN A 241 4.27 26.77 -12.63
CA GLN A 241 3.22 26.26 -11.76
C GLN A 241 2.18 25.41 -12.50
N TYR A 242 1.80 25.83 -13.70
CA TYR A 242 0.87 25.09 -14.53
C TYR A 242 1.46 23.73 -14.92
N ASP A 243 2.70 23.70 -15.39
CA ASP A 243 3.38 22.47 -15.77
C ASP A 243 3.57 21.53 -14.59
N ALA A 244 3.91 22.05 -13.42
CA ALA A 244 4.01 21.26 -12.20
C ALA A 244 2.66 20.67 -11.79
N HIS A 245 1.58 21.44 -11.91
CA HIS A 245 0.24 20.99 -11.60
C HIS A 245 -0.24 19.94 -12.60
N LYS A 246 0.02 20.11 -13.88
CA LYS A 246 -0.27 19.12 -14.92
C LYS A 246 0.44 17.80 -14.64
N LYS A 247 1.72 17.82 -14.31
CA LYS A 247 2.49 16.63 -13.93
C LYS A 247 1.93 15.93 -12.68
N ASP A 248 1.42 16.67 -11.70
CA ASP A 248 0.73 16.09 -10.55
C ASP A 248 -0.54 15.37 -10.96
N VAL A 249 -1.32 15.95 -11.89
CA VAL A 249 -2.54 15.32 -12.41
C VAL A 249 -2.20 14.04 -13.17
N GLU A 250 -1.20 14.09 -14.05
CA GLU A 250 -0.72 12.92 -14.80
C GLU A 250 -0.30 11.79 -13.84
N ARG A 251 0.43 12.10 -12.78
CA ARG A 251 0.84 11.12 -11.77
C ARG A 251 -0.36 10.51 -11.02
N ILE A 252 -1.38 11.31 -10.72
CA ILE A 252 -2.60 10.79 -10.09
C ILE A 252 -3.30 9.82 -11.05
N ILE A 253 -3.41 10.17 -12.32
CA ILE A 253 -4.01 9.32 -13.36
C ILE A 253 -3.22 8.02 -13.51
N GLU A 254 -1.89 8.07 -13.54
CA GLU A 254 -1.04 6.88 -13.59
C GLU A 254 -1.30 5.95 -12.39
N SER A 255 -1.38 6.50 -11.17
CA SER A 255 -1.67 5.73 -9.97
C SER A 255 -3.05 5.07 -10.01
N LEU A 256 -4.07 5.78 -10.49
CA LEU A 256 -5.43 5.26 -10.65
C LEU A 256 -5.52 4.22 -11.77
N SER A 257 -4.80 4.45 -12.87
CA SER A 257 -4.71 3.48 -13.98
C SER A 257 -4.04 2.19 -13.55
N LEU A 258 -3.01 2.29 -12.70
CA LEU A 258 -2.36 1.12 -12.11
C LEU A 258 -3.32 0.33 -11.22
N LEU A 259 -4.10 1.01 -10.37
CA LEU A 259 -5.14 0.38 -9.55
C LEU A 259 -6.15 -0.39 -10.42
N ILE A 260 -6.69 0.26 -11.47
CA ILE A 260 -7.64 -0.36 -12.40
C ILE A 260 -7.03 -1.59 -13.08
N LYS A 261 -5.79 -1.45 -13.55
CA LYS A 261 -5.05 -2.55 -14.18
C LYS A 261 -4.83 -3.71 -13.22
N ASN A 262 -4.40 -3.41 -11.99
CA ASN A 262 -4.13 -4.43 -10.97
C ASN A 262 -5.40 -5.18 -10.55
N LEU A 263 -6.54 -4.49 -10.55
CA LEU A 263 -7.84 -5.09 -10.25
C LEU A 263 -8.47 -5.81 -11.46
N GLY A 264 -7.91 -5.63 -12.66
CA GLY A 264 -8.42 -6.24 -13.88
C GLY A 264 -9.81 -5.73 -14.29
N THR A 265 -10.20 -4.53 -13.82
CA THR A 265 -11.47 -3.88 -14.19
C THR A 265 -11.33 -3.13 -15.51
N LYS A 266 -12.46 -2.86 -16.16
CA LYS A 266 -12.53 -2.10 -17.42
C LYS A 266 -12.99 -0.66 -17.18
N ASP A 267 -12.71 -0.12 -16.01
CA ASP A 267 -13.05 1.25 -15.66
C ASP A 267 -12.29 2.23 -16.54
N GLU A 268 -12.96 3.27 -16.98
CA GLU A 268 -12.40 4.29 -17.87
C GLU A 268 -12.01 5.53 -17.07
N ILE A 269 -10.79 6.03 -17.28
CA ILE A 269 -10.32 7.29 -16.72
C ILE A 269 -10.18 8.31 -17.84
N SER A 270 -10.73 9.49 -17.63
CA SER A 270 -10.53 10.65 -18.50
C SER A 270 -10.19 11.89 -17.68
N MET A 271 -9.53 12.84 -18.34
CA MET A 271 -9.18 14.13 -17.73
C MET A 271 -9.76 15.26 -18.54
N ASN A 272 -10.41 16.18 -17.85
CA ASN A 272 -10.86 17.43 -18.43
C ASN A 272 -10.14 18.62 -17.80
N HIS A 273 -9.72 19.54 -18.63
CA HIS A 273 -9.17 20.82 -18.22
C HIS A 273 -10.29 21.86 -18.26
N VAL A 274 -10.63 22.43 -17.11
CA VAL A 274 -11.80 23.31 -16.95
C VAL A 274 -11.40 24.77 -16.69
N GLY A 275 -10.17 25.14 -16.90
CA GLY A 275 -9.62 26.50 -16.69
C GLY A 275 -8.21 26.47 -16.14
N ASP A 276 -7.57 27.61 -16.05
CA ASP A 276 -6.11 27.75 -15.91
C ASP A 276 -5.42 26.89 -14.85
N PHE A 277 -6.10 26.44 -13.81
CA PHE A 277 -5.55 25.56 -12.76
C PHE A 277 -6.59 24.58 -12.22
N HIS A 278 -7.62 24.30 -13.01
CA HIS A 278 -8.70 23.42 -12.62
C HIS A 278 -8.74 22.20 -13.54
N PHE A 279 -8.42 21.07 -12.99
CA PHE A 279 -8.53 19.78 -13.67
C PHE A 279 -9.60 18.93 -13.00
N GLN A 280 -10.25 18.11 -13.81
CA GLN A 280 -11.20 17.12 -13.35
C GLN A 280 -10.77 15.77 -13.86
N ILE A 281 -10.64 14.80 -12.97
CA ILE A 281 -10.46 13.40 -13.34
C ILE A 281 -11.82 12.73 -13.21
N HIS A 282 -12.29 12.17 -14.32
CA HIS A 282 -13.53 11.41 -14.37
C HIS A 282 -13.20 9.91 -14.43
N ILE A 283 -13.87 9.15 -13.60
CA ILE A 283 -13.81 7.68 -13.64
C ILE A 283 -15.23 7.21 -13.93
N LYS A 284 -15.37 6.45 -15.00
CA LYS A 284 -16.60 5.76 -15.34
C LYS A 284 -16.40 4.26 -15.07
N PHE A 285 -17.16 3.74 -14.14
CA PHE A 285 -17.02 2.38 -13.69
C PHE A 285 -17.74 1.39 -14.61
N ASP A 286 -17.05 0.34 -14.99
CA ASP A 286 -17.64 -0.81 -15.68
C ASP A 286 -18.73 -1.47 -14.81
N LYS A 287 -19.65 -2.17 -15.44
CA LYS A 287 -20.73 -2.91 -14.74
C LYS A 287 -20.21 -3.93 -13.71
N ASN A 288 -19.01 -4.45 -13.93
CA ASN A 288 -18.35 -5.42 -13.06
C ASN A 288 -17.18 -4.78 -12.28
N SER A 289 -17.18 -3.46 -12.09
CA SER A 289 -16.12 -2.79 -11.36
C SER A 289 -16.11 -3.16 -9.88
N ILE A 290 -15.04 -3.79 -9.46
CA ILE A 290 -14.80 -4.16 -8.07
C ILE A 290 -14.61 -2.91 -7.20
N ILE A 291 -13.95 -1.88 -7.76
CA ILE A 291 -13.77 -0.59 -7.07
C ILE A 291 -15.13 0.00 -6.71
N PHE A 292 -16.03 0.03 -7.71
CA PHE A 292 -17.37 0.58 -7.51
C PHE A 292 -18.16 -0.19 -6.46
N GLU A 293 -18.17 -1.52 -6.53
CA GLU A 293 -18.86 -2.37 -5.55
C GLU A 293 -18.36 -2.14 -4.12
N GLU A 294 -17.05 -1.94 -3.93
CA GLU A 294 -16.50 -1.68 -2.60
C GLU A 294 -16.89 -0.30 -2.08
N LEU A 295 -16.90 0.71 -2.94
CA LEU A 295 -17.38 2.03 -2.55
C LEU A 295 -18.87 1.98 -2.14
N GLU A 296 -19.69 1.26 -2.89
CA GLU A 296 -21.12 1.08 -2.60
C GLU A 296 -21.35 0.28 -1.32
N LYS A 297 -20.66 -0.85 -1.15
CA LYS A 297 -20.72 -1.71 0.05
C LYS A 297 -20.32 -0.99 1.33
N SER A 298 -19.41 -0.04 1.24
CA SER A 298 -18.96 0.72 2.42
C SER A 298 -20.08 1.53 3.06
N ARG A 299 -21.06 1.97 2.28
CA ARG A 299 -22.17 2.86 2.68
C ARG A 299 -21.70 4.13 3.40
N GLU A 300 -20.46 4.54 3.15
CA GLU A 300 -19.88 5.74 3.77
C GLU A 300 -19.94 6.95 2.83
N PHE A 301 -20.25 6.72 1.54
CA PHE A 301 -20.38 7.77 0.53
C PHE A 301 -21.85 8.14 0.27
N PRO A 302 -22.14 9.38 -0.15
CA PRO A 302 -23.48 9.77 -0.56
C PRO A 302 -23.89 9.00 -1.83
N GLU A 303 -25.16 8.67 -1.98
CA GLU A 303 -25.68 8.02 -3.20
C GLU A 303 -25.37 8.87 -4.44
N ARG A 304 -25.48 10.18 -4.29
CA ARG A 304 -25.20 11.15 -5.34
C ARG A 304 -24.77 12.49 -4.77
N GLY A 305 -23.76 13.10 -5.35
CA GLY A 305 -23.34 14.45 -5.03
C GLY A 305 -21.91 14.57 -4.52
N LYS A 306 -21.63 15.71 -3.89
CA LYS A 306 -20.30 16.00 -3.35
C LYS A 306 -20.02 15.15 -2.11
N VAL A 307 -18.85 14.54 -2.09
CA VAL A 307 -18.37 13.81 -0.91
C VAL A 307 -17.96 14.82 0.17
N ILE A 308 -18.56 14.69 1.34
CA ILE A 308 -18.14 15.43 2.54
C ILE A 308 -16.91 14.72 3.11
N PRO A 309 -15.80 15.41 3.38
CA PRO A 309 -14.60 14.77 3.90
C PRO A 309 -14.83 14.00 5.20
N PHE A 310 -14.38 12.75 5.23
CA PHE A 310 -14.40 11.87 6.39
C PHE A 310 -13.20 10.92 6.35
N VAL A 311 -12.91 10.26 7.47
CA VAL A 311 -11.92 9.17 7.50
C VAL A 311 -12.67 7.83 7.40
N PRO A 312 -12.46 7.04 6.32
CA PRO A 312 -13.14 5.76 6.16
C PRO A 312 -12.84 4.80 7.32
N LYS A 313 -13.86 4.07 7.76
CA LYS A 313 -13.74 3.11 8.88
C LYS A 313 -12.69 2.04 8.60
N SER A 314 -12.57 1.61 7.36
CA SER A 314 -11.56 0.64 6.92
C SER A 314 -10.13 1.17 7.13
N VAL A 315 -9.86 2.43 6.76
CA VAL A 315 -8.57 3.09 7.00
C VAL A 315 -8.32 3.29 8.50
N LEU A 316 -9.34 3.74 9.23
CA LEU A 316 -9.23 3.98 10.67
C LEU A 316 -8.92 2.70 11.46
N LYS A 317 -9.47 1.56 11.05
CA LYS A 317 -9.24 0.25 11.67
C LYS A 317 -7.95 -0.42 11.21
N SER A 318 -7.37 0.00 10.09
CA SER A 318 -6.15 -0.60 9.56
C SER A 318 -4.98 -0.44 10.54
N LYS A 319 -4.24 -1.51 10.75
CA LYS A 319 -2.98 -1.52 11.51
C LYS A 319 -1.76 -1.24 10.60
N SER A 320 -1.95 -1.29 9.29
CA SER A 320 -0.88 -1.06 8.32
C SER A 320 -0.54 0.43 8.22
N ARG A 321 0.73 0.77 8.52
CA ARG A 321 1.27 2.13 8.34
C ARG A 321 1.16 2.57 6.88
N ASN A 322 1.39 1.68 5.94
CA ASN A 322 1.36 1.98 4.50
C ASN A 322 -0.05 2.35 4.03
N ILE A 323 -1.08 1.64 4.48
CA ILE A 323 -2.49 1.96 4.18
C ILE A 323 -2.84 3.37 4.68
N VAL A 324 -2.47 3.67 5.92
CA VAL A 324 -2.71 4.98 6.52
C VAL A 324 -1.96 6.07 5.74
N MET A 325 -0.69 5.82 5.41
CA MET A 325 0.14 6.73 4.63
C MET A 325 -0.47 7.00 3.24
N SER A 326 -0.91 5.96 2.56
CA SER A 326 -1.51 6.08 1.22
C SER A 326 -2.81 6.87 1.23
N TYR A 327 -3.68 6.67 2.22
CA TYR A 327 -4.87 7.49 2.40
C TYR A 327 -4.52 8.96 2.65
N LEU A 328 -3.60 9.23 3.58
CA LEU A 328 -3.16 10.59 3.89
C LEU A 328 -2.52 11.26 2.68
N LYS A 329 -1.72 10.53 1.89
CA LYS A 329 -1.14 11.00 0.64
C LYS A 329 -2.22 11.43 -0.36
N GLY A 330 -3.23 10.59 -0.60
CA GLY A 330 -4.34 10.91 -1.51
C GLY A 330 -5.09 12.17 -1.05
N TYR A 331 -5.39 12.29 0.23
CA TYR A 331 -6.03 13.48 0.79
C TYR A 331 -5.14 14.73 0.65
N CYS A 332 -3.87 14.61 1.02
CA CYS A 332 -2.91 15.71 0.98
C CYS A 332 -2.59 16.17 -0.44
N ASP A 333 -2.63 15.28 -1.42
CA ASP A 333 -2.40 15.64 -2.82
C ASP A 333 -3.41 16.69 -3.32
N LEU A 334 -4.63 16.69 -2.79
CA LEU A 334 -5.67 17.65 -3.14
C LEU A 334 -5.80 18.82 -2.16
N LYS A 335 -5.59 18.58 -0.87
CA LYS A 335 -5.96 19.52 0.22
C LYS A 335 -4.80 20.10 0.98
N SER A 336 -3.55 19.80 0.63
CA SER A 336 -2.40 20.40 1.31
C SER A 336 -1.69 21.47 0.49
N ARG A 337 -1.08 22.39 1.20
CA ARG A 337 -0.23 23.44 0.65
C ARG A 337 0.97 23.66 1.57
N ILE A 338 2.07 24.16 1.02
CA ILE A 338 3.18 24.65 1.81
C ILE A 338 2.90 26.13 2.12
N THR A 339 3.04 26.49 3.38
CA THR A 339 2.90 27.88 3.85
C THR A 339 4.14 28.28 4.62
N VAL A 340 4.52 29.54 4.49
CA VAL A 340 5.50 30.16 5.37
C VAL A 340 4.71 30.75 6.53
N SER A 341 4.99 30.33 7.75
CA SER A 341 4.42 31.01 8.92
C SER A 341 5.33 32.18 9.27
N ASP A 342 4.71 33.31 9.59
CA ASP A 342 5.41 34.48 10.13
C ASP A 342 6.15 34.05 11.38
N GLY A 343 7.45 33.78 11.24
CA GLY A 343 8.33 33.58 12.36
C GLY A 343 8.67 34.96 12.97
N ILE A 344 8.95 35.00 14.23
CA ILE A 344 9.41 36.19 14.93
C ILE A 344 10.58 36.79 14.14
N TYR A 345 10.36 37.99 13.58
CA TYR A 345 11.38 38.76 12.93
C TYR A 345 12.37 39.26 14.00
N ASP A 346 13.52 38.64 14.11
CA ASP A 346 14.67 39.25 14.75
C ASP A 346 15.57 39.78 13.66
N THR A 347 15.57 41.08 13.47
CA THR A 347 16.34 41.80 12.44
C THR A 347 17.84 41.64 12.57
N GLN A 348 18.35 41.12 13.69
CA GLN A 348 19.79 40.90 13.92
C GLN A 348 20.23 39.45 13.71
N LYS A 349 19.29 38.51 13.66
CA LYS A 349 19.57 37.10 13.35
C LYS A 349 18.87 36.77 12.04
N LYS A 350 19.62 36.38 11.02
CA LYS A 350 19.08 35.87 9.75
C LYS A 350 18.04 34.78 10.02
N ILE A 351 16.75 35.13 10.06
CA ILE A 351 15.70 34.23 10.49
C ILE A 351 15.04 33.59 9.30
N TYR A 352 15.02 32.33 9.39
CA TYR A 352 14.35 31.43 8.46
C TYR A 352 12.87 31.34 8.84
N GLY A 353 11.97 31.73 7.96
CA GLY A 353 10.56 31.45 8.11
C GLY A 353 10.33 29.95 8.32
N LEU A 354 9.47 29.60 9.26
CA LEU A 354 9.10 28.20 9.49
C LEU A 354 8.20 27.73 8.35
N LEU A 355 8.73 26.83 7.53
CA LEU A 355 7.94 26.15 6.52
C LEU A 355 6.97 25.19 7.20
N ARG A 356 5.71 25.31 6.88
CA ARG A 356 4.64 24.43 7.35
C ARG A 356 3.84 23.86 6.21
N MET A 357 3.53 22.58 6.29
CA MET A 357 2.52 21.97 5.47
C MET A 357 1.16 22.29 6.09
N GLY A 358 0.34 23.03 5.36
CA GLY A 358 -1.05 23.29 5.73
C GLY A 358 -1.98 22.29 5.05
N ILE A 359 -2.84 21.61 5.80
CA ILE A 359 -3.86 20.72 5.27
C ILE A 359 -5.21 21.39 5.49
N SER A 360 -5.90 21.74 4.39
CA SER A 360 -7.21 22.35 4.44
C SER A 360 -8.27 21.36 4.88
N LEU A 361 -9.13 21.76 5.81
CA LEU A 361 -10.18 20.97 6.40
C LEU A 361 -11.55 21.58 6.06
N PRO A 362 -12.63 20.78 6.06
CA PRO A 362 -13.97 21.31 5.90
C PRO A 362 -14.38 22.15 7.12
N HIS A 363 -15.34 23.04 6.89
CA HIS A 363 -16.00 23.78 7.97
C HIS A 363 -16.78 22.78 8.85
N ASP A 364 -16.79 22.96 10.14
CA ASP A 364 -17.52 22.13 11.13
C ASP A 364 -17.08 20.64 11.21
N ALA A 365 -15.80 20.37 11.03
CA ALA A 365 -15.27 19.01 10.89
C ALA A 365 -14.51 18.51 12.12
N THR A 366 -14.99 18.76 13.34
CA THR A 366 -14.29 18.34 14.57
C THR A 366 -13.97 16.85 14.58
N GLU A 367 -14.95 16.00 14.30
CA GLU A 367 -14.74 14.53 14.25
C GLU A 367 -13.75 14.11 13.17
N PHE A 368 -13.77 14.77 12.01
CA PHE A 368 -12.79 14.52 10.94
C PHE A 368 -11.39 14.90 11.40
N ILE A 369 -11.22 16.08 12.04
CA ILE A 369 -9.93 16.55 12.54
C ILE A 369 -9.36 15.56 13.55
N GLU A 370 -10.15 15.14 14.53
CA GLU A 370 -9.71 14.18 15.54
C GLU A 370 -9.22 12.86 14.91
N LYS A 371 -10.01 12.28 14.01
CA LYS A 371 -9.65 11.06 13.30
C LYS A 371 -8.42 11.25 12.42
N PHE A 372 -8.31 12.39 11.74
CA PHE A 372 -7.17 12.70 10.88
C PHE A 372 -5.89 12.85 11.69
N LEU A 373 -5.94 13.49 12.86
CA LEU A 373 -4.83 13.59 13.81
C LEU A 373 -4.39 12.22 14.33
N VAL A 374 -5.34 11.32 14.60
CA VAL A 374 -5.03 9.92 14.95
C VAL A 374 -4.24 9.24 13.83
N LEU A 375 -4.61 9.46 12.55
CA LEU A 375 -3.87 8.89 11.43
C LEU A 375 -2.46 9.49 11.30
N LEU A 376 -2.30 10.80 11.49
CA LEU A 376 -0.98 11.45 11.47
C LEU A 376 -0.07 10.88 12.56
N ASN A 377 -0.61 10.68 13.76
CA ASN A 377 0.13 10.09 14.88
C ASN A 377 0.61 8.66 14.53
N ARG A 378 -0.24 7.82 13.93
CA ARG A 378 0.12 6.46 13.52
C ARG A 378 1.27 6.38 12.51
N ILE A 379 1.51 7.43 11.74
CA ILE A 379 2.66 7.51 10.82
C ILE A 379 3.87 8.21 11.43
N GLY A 380 3.80 8.56 12.72
CA GLY A 380 4.91 9.16 13.47
C GLY A 380 4.95 10.70 13.43
N ILE A 381 3.86 11.37 13.05
CA ILE A 381 3.75 12.83 13.06
C ILE A 381 3.04 13.25 14.34
N GLU A 382 3.77 13.28 15.46
CA GLU A 382 3.24 13.67 16.78
C GLU A 382 3.59 15.11 17.16
N LYS A 383 4.75 15.58 16.71
CA LYS A 383 5.31 16.88 17.08
C LYS A 383 5.11 17.92 15.99
N GLY A 384 4.91 19.18 16.39
CA GLY A 384 4.81 20.30 15.45
C GLY A 384 3.47 20.35 14.71
N VAL A 385 2.46 19.61 15.16
CA VAL A 385 1.09 19.66 14.63
C VAL A 385 0.30 20.69 15.42
N SER A 386 -0.33 21.61 14.73
CA SER A 386 -1.33 22.51 15.29
C SER A 386 -2.58 22.51 14.42
N ALA A 387 -3.74 22.41 15.04
CA ALA A 387 -5.01 22.61 14.36
C ALA A 387 -5.58 23.99 14.72
N THR A 388 -6.23 24.64 13.75
CA THR A 388 -7.00 25.83 14.06
C THR A 388 -8.27 25.41 14.77
N ASP A 389 -8.60 26.11 15.86
CA ASP A 389 -9.85 25.91 16.57
C ASP A 389 -11.04 26.24 15.64
N PRO A 390 -11.91 25.27 15.33
CA PRO A 390 -13.07 25.51 14.44
C PRO A 390 -14.07 26.51 15.04
N SER A 391 -14.06 26.75 16.36
CA SER A 391 -14.92 27.72 17.02
C SER A 391 -14.49 29.17 16.75
N ARG A 392 -13.25 29.40 16.34
CA ARG A 392 -12.77 30.71 15.91
C ARG A 392 -13.15 30.90 14.45
N ARG A 393 -13.92 31.92 14.14
CA ARG A 393 -14.32 32.37 12.78
C ARG A 393 -13.11 32.76 11.89
N THR A 394 -12.09 31.93 11.85
CA THR A 394 -11.01 32.06 10.88
C THR A 394 -11.50 31.44 9.58
N ARG A 395 -11.25 32.09 8.46
CA ARG A 395 -11.75 31.70 7.11
C ARG A 395 -11.25 30.33 6.64
N GLU A 396 -10.38 29.66 7.37
CA GLU A 396 -9.80 28.38 7.01
C GLU A 396 -9.49 27.53 8.24
N ASN A 397 -10.09 26.35 8.30
CA ASN A 397 -9.67 25.31 9.24
C ASN A 397 -8.44 24.61 8.64
N LEU A 398 -7.31 24.71 9.32
CA LEU A 398 -6.06 24.16 8.84
C LEU A 398 -5.38 23.31 9.92
N ILE A 399 -4.96 22.13 9.54
CA ILE A 399 -3.87 21.44 10.27
C ILE A 399 -2.55 21.97 9.72
N ARG A 400 -1.67 22.43 10.57
CA ARG A 400 -0.32 22.88 10.21
C ARG A 400 0.70 21.92 10.79
N ILE A 401 1.60 21.44 9.97
CA ILE A 401 2.68 20.51 10.35
C ILE A 401 4.00 21.15 9.97
N ASP A 402 4.98 21.12 10.86
CA ASP A 402 6.35 21.51 10.51
C ASP A 402 6.86 20.60 9.39
N VAL A 403 7.35 21.17 8.29
CA VAL A 403 7.80 20.42 7.11
C VAL A 403 8.89 19.40 7.45
N ARG A 404 9.73 19.68 8.45
CA ARG A 404 10.77 18.75 8.92
C ARG A 404 10.22 17.46 9.55
N SER A 405 8.97 17.52 10.04
CA SER A 405 8.26 16.36 10.62
C SER A 405 7.41 15.62 9.60
N VAL A 406 7.32 16.11 8.35
CA VAL A 406 6.47 15.52 7.33
C VAL A 406 7.24 14.46 6.56
N PRO A 407 6.79 13.19 6.51
CA PRO A 407 7.37 12.18 5.64
C PRO A 407 7.40 12.64 4.18
N TYR A 408 8.49 12.29 3.51
CA TYR A 408 8.71 12.71 2.11
C TYR A 408 7.56 12.30 1.18
N GLU A 409 6.94 11.18 1.46
CA GLU A 409 5.79 10.65 0.72
C GLU A 409 4.57 11.58 0.74
N LEU A 410 4.35 12.27 1.87
CA LEU A 410 3.27 13.26 1.98
C LEU A 410 3.60 14.59 1.29
N LEU A 411 4.88 14.89 1.11
CA LEU A 411 5.34 16.03 0.31
C LEU A 411 5.33 15.74 -1.19
N GLY A 412 4.89 14.56 -1.57
CA GLY A 412 5.13 13.89 -2.85
C GLY A 412 4.53 14.51 -4.09
N THR A 413 3.76 15.60 -4.04
CA THR A 413 3.36 16.26 -5.27
C THR A 413 4.53 17.05 -5.87
N HIS A 414 4.66 17.00 -7.19
CA HIS A 414 5.70 17.72 -7.92
C HIS A 414 5.67 19.21 -7.62
N TRP A 415 4.48 19.78 -7.49
CA TRP A 415 4.23 21.15 -7.07
C TRP A 415 4.90 21.51 -5.73
N ARG A 416 4.70 20.71 -4.70
CA ARG A 416 5.28 20.98 -3.37
C ARG A 416 6.80 20.88 -3.40
N ARG A 417 7.35 19.95 -4.19
CA ARG A 417 8.80 19.80 -4.35
C ARG A 417 9.42 20.99 -5.08
N ILE A 418 8.78 21.50 -6.12
CA ILE A 418 9.23 22.71 -6.83
C ILE A 418 9.19 23.90 -5.87
N PHE A 419 8.09 24.11 -5.16
CA PHE A 419 7.98 25.19 -4.21
C PHE A 419 9.06 25.14 -3.13
N LEU A 420 9.34 23.98 -2.56
CA LEU A 420 10.41 23.82 -1.58
C LEU A 420 11.78 24.12 -2.18
N LYS A 421 12.05 23.69 -3.40
CA LYS A 421 13.29 23.97 -4.13
C LYS A 421 13.47 25.47 -4.36
N ASP A 422 12.44 26.16 -4.84
CA ASP A 422 12.45 27.59 -5.12
C ASP A 422 12.63 28.39 -3.83
N PHE A 423 11.94 27.99 -2.75
CA PHE A 423 12.12 28.59 -1.45
C PHE A 423 13.54 28.43 -0.91
N VAL A 424 14.11 27.23 -1.00
CA VAL A 424 15.50 26.99 -0.58
C VAL A 424 16.48 27.82 -1.39
N SER A 425 16.27 27.97 -2.69
CA SER A 425 17.09 28.79 -3.57
C SER A 425 17.00 30.27 -3.21
N TYR A 426 15.79 30.76 -2.97
CA TYR A 426 15.54 32.12 -2.51
C TYR A 426 16.21 32.41 -1.16
N MET A 427 16.11 31.50 -0.19
CA MET A 427 16.75 31.66 1.12
C MET A 427 18.29 31.68 1.01
N LYS A 428 18.86 30.89 0.08
CA LYS A 428 20.31 30.90 -0.18
C LYS A 428 20.77 32.20 -0.79
N SER A 429 20.03 32.78 -1.75
CA SER A 429 20.37 34.07 -2.35
C SER A 429 20.36 35.19 -1.32
N ARG A 430 19.38 35.25 -0.43
CA ARG A 430 19.31 36.26 0.64
C ARG A 430 20.39 36.11 1.73
N ASN A 431 20.93 34.92 1.93
CA ASN A 431 22.01 34.72 2.88
C ASN A 431 23.42 35.01 2.28
N ALA A 432 23.50 35.21 0.98
CA ALA A 432 24.71 35.59 0.27
C ALA A 432 24.90 37.14 0.18
N GLU A 433 23.83 37.90 0.44
CA GLU A 433 23.84 39.33 0.67
C GLU A 433 24.01 39.65 2.16
#